data_c8a89bfa441aacf7916aef57e782aa64
#
_entry.id   c8a89bfa441aacf7916aef57e782aa64
#
_cell.length_a   1.000
_cell.length_b   1.000
_cell.length_c   1.000
_cell.angle_alpha   90.00
_cell.angle_beta   90.00
_cell.angle_gamma   90.00
#
_symmetry.space_group_name_H-M   'P 1'
#
loop_
_entity.id
_entity.type
_entity.pdbx_description
1 polymer ?
#
loop_
_entity_poly.entity_id
_entity_poly.type
_entity_poly.pdbx_seq_one_letter_code
_entity_poly.pdbx_strand_id
1 'polypeptide(L)' 'MAFRVIDSETGKIIMDAGDITSLIATIEELGDYEVKQLDISYDEEMNKEA' A
#
# COMPACT_ATOMS: atom_id res chain seq x y z
N MET A 1 -3.19 -2.80 11.95
CA MET A 1 -2.04 -2.38 11.16
C MET A 1 -2.49 -1.70 9.89
N ALA A 2 -1.78 -0.68 9.52
CA ALA A 2 -2.14 0.09 8.34
C ALA A 2 -0.98 0.13 7.36
N PHE A 3 -1.29 0.00 6.09
CA PHE A 3 -0.29 0.03 5.03
C PHE A 3 -0.66 1.09 4.01
N ARG A 4 0.34 1.74 3.49
CA ARG A 4 0.14 2.78 2.48
C ARG A 4 0.92 2.40 1.22
N VAL A 5 0.23 2.46 0.09
CA VAL A 5 0.84 2.15 -1.20
C VAL A 5 1.03 3.45 -1.96
N ILE A 6 2.26 3.75 -2.31
CA ILE A 6 2.61 5.01 -2.95
C ILE A 6 3.27 4.74 -4.28
N ASP A 7 2.90 5.54 -5.28
CA ASP A 7 3.55 5.47 -6.58
C ASP A 7 4.94 6.06 -6.43
N SER A 8 5.95 5.23 -6.60
CA SER A 8 7.33 5.68 -6.38
C SER A 8 7.80 6.68 -7.44
N GLU A 9 7.11 6.75 -8.56
CA GLU A 9 7.47 7.70 -9.61
C GLU A 9 6.96 9.10 -9.32
N THR A 10 5.74 9.18 -8.84
CA THR A 10 5.11 10.49 -8.62
C THR A 10 4.97 10.86 -7.16
N GLY A 11 5.12 9.89 -6.28
CA GLY A 11 4.93 10.12 -4.86
C GLY A 11 3.46 10.20 -4.45
N LYS A 12 2.60 9.78 -5.34
CA LYS A 12 1.16 9.86 -5.12
C LYS A 12 0.66 8.67 -4.33
N ILE A 13 -0.24 8.92 -3.41
CA ILE A 13 -0.82 7.83 -2.63
C ILE A 13 -1.87 7.11 -3.49
N ILE A 14 -1.64 5.82 -3.70
CA ILE A 14 -2.54 5.01 -4.52
C ILE A 14 -3.70 4.50 -3.67
N MET A 15 -3.38 3.95 -2.51
CA MET A 15 -4.40 3.42 -1.63
C MET A 15 -3.86 3.26 -0.22
N ASP A 16 -4.78 3.12 0.71
CA ASP A 16 -4.44 2.76 2.09
C ASP A 16 -5.15 1.46 2.40
N ALA A 17 -4.40 0.50 2.91
CA ALA A 17 -4.94 -0.80 3.27
C ALA A 17 -4.95 -0.94 4.79
N GLY A 18 -6.08 -1.39 5.32
CA GLY A 18 -6.23 -1.54 6.76
C GLY A 18 -5.54 -2.77 7.33
N ASP A 19 -5.36 -3.77 6.51
CA ASP A 19 -4.69 -4.98 6.94
C ASP A 19 -3.92 -5.60 5.79
N ILE A 20 -3.13 -6.59 6.12
CA ILE A 20 -2.25 -7.20 5.13
C ILE A 20 -3.02 -8.02 4.09
N THR A 21 -4.17 -8.53 4.46
CA THR A 21 -4.97 -9.31 3.52
C THR A 21 -5.45 -8.45 2.37
N SER A 22 -5.96 -7.27 2.69
CA SER A 22 -6.40 -6.32 1.66
C SER A 22 -5.23 -5.87 0.80
N LEU A 23 -4.07 -5.67 1.42
CA LEU A 23 -2.88 -5.26 0.70
C LEU A 23 -2.47 -6.32 -0.31
N ILE A 24 -2.43 -7.57 0.12
CA ILE A 24 -2.02 -8.66 -0.76
C ILE A 24 -2.99 -8.82 -1.92
N ALA A 25 -4.29 -8.72 -1.65
CA ALA A 25 -5.28 -8.82 -2.71
C ALA A 25 -5.08 -7.75 -3.78
N THR A 26 -4.78 -6.54 -3.35
CA THR A 26 -4.56 -5.45 -4.27
C THR A 26 -3.29 -5.67 -5.10
N ILE A 27 -2.24 -6.14 -4.44
CA ILE A 27 -0.97 -6.39 -5.13
C ILE A 27 -1.15 -7.47 -6.20
N GLU A 28 -1.91 -8.50 -5.89
CA GLU A 28 -2.16 -9.57 -6.85
C GLU A 28 -2.91 -9.06 -8.07
N GLU A 29 -3.79 -8.11 -7.85
CA GLU A 29 -4.58 -7.53 -8.93
C GLU A 29 -3.71 -6.66 -9.84
N LEU A 30 -2.76 -5.95 -9.26
CA LEU A 30 -1.93 -5.03 -10.02
C LEU A 30 -0.92 -5.73 -10.92
N GLY A 31 -0.40 -6.87 -10.46
CA GLY A 31 0.61 -7.58 -11.22
C GLY A 31 2.02 -7.13 -10.88
N ASP A 32 2.99 -7.95 -11.30
CA ASP A 32 4.39 -7.74 -10.93
C ASP A 32 4.96 -6.40 -11.40
N TYR A 33 4.62 -6.02 -12.61
CA TYR A 33 5.22 -4.81 -13.16
C TYR A 33 4.80 -3.57 -12.38
N GLU A 34 3.55 -3.49 -12.05
CA GLU A 34 3.06 -2.31 -11.35
C GLU A 34 3.53 -2.28 -9.91
N VAL A 35 3.64 -3.46 -9.29
CA VAL A 35 4.15 -3.54 -7.92
C VAL A 35 5.57 -2.99 -7.82
N LYS A 36 6.36 -3.22 -8.86
CA LYS A 36 7.73 -2.72 -8.86
C LYS A 36 7.81 -1.20 -8.85
N GLN A 37 6.76 -0.55 -9.28
CA GLN A 37 6.73 0.91 -9.32
C GLN A 37 6.05 1.51 -8.09
N LEU A 38 5.63 0.66 -7.18
CA LEU A 38 4.95 1.11 -5.98
C LEU A 38 5.84 0.95 -4.76
N ASP A 39 5.63 1.82 -3.80
CA ASP A 39 6.33 1.79 -2.53
C ASP A 39 5.29 1.47 -1.46
N ILE A 40 5.51 0.39 -0.73
CA ILE A 40 4.56 -0.04 0.28
C ILE A 40 5.16 0.19 1.65
N SER A 41 4.49 1.01 2.45
CA SER A 41 4.98 1.35 3.79
C SER A 41 3.97 0.99 4.84
N TYR A 42 4.47 0.63 5.99
CA TYR A 42 3.64 0.42 7.16
C TYR A 42 3.60 1.72 7.94
N ASP A 43 2.40 2.23 8.22
CA ASP A 43 2.25 3.48 8.92
C ASP A 43 1.59 3.23 10.27
N GLU A 44 2.37 3.31 11.32
CA GLU A 44 1.90 3.06 12.65
C GLU A 44 0.91 4.12 13.12
N GLU A 45 1.09 5.32 12.65
CA GLU A 45 0.22 6.42 13.05
C GLU A 45 -1.19 6.27 12.52
N MET A 46 -1.30 5.73 11.32
CA MET A 46 -2.62 5.45 10.76
C MET A 46 -3.36 4.43 11.60
N ASN A 47 -2.65 3.45 12.09
CA ASN A 47 -3.23 2.40 12.89
C ASN A 47 -3.57 2.87 14.30
N LYS A 48 -2.86 3.85 14.75
CA LYS A 48 -3.02 4.36 16.10
C LYS A 48 -4.37 4.97 16.34
N GLU A 49 -4.97 5.45 15.31
CA GLU A 49 -6.28 6.05 15.37
C GLU A 49 -7.34 5.09 15.88
N ALA A 50 -7.19 3.86 15.60
CA ALA A 50 -8.17 2.84 15.99
C ALA A 50 -8.19 2.58 17.49
#